data_b8b853014bf2b7bde84c59e4abae83a7
#
_entry.id   b8b853014bf2b7bde84c59e4abae83a7
#
_cell.length_a   1.000
_cell.length_b   1.000
_cell.length_c   1.000
_cell.angle_alpha   90.00
_cell.angle_beta   90.00
_cell.angle_gamma   90.00
#
_symmetry.space_group_name_H-M   'P 1'
#
loop_
_entity.id
_entity.type
_entity.pdbx_description
1 polymer ?
#
loop_
_entity_poly.entity_id
_entity_poly.type
_entity_poly.pdbx_seq_one_letter_code
_entity_poly.pdbx_strand_id
1 'polypeptide(L)'
;VRNISSNRFDDGRDGTVRISDVARHAGVSPSTVSYVLSGKRSISESTRRRVRESIEALGYQPHAGARSLASRRSNVIALVIPLREDVHVPVAMRFAVSVVTAARAHDHDVLLLTQGEGPDGLRRVAGGAMVDGVIVMDVEADDARVPVLRALDLPSVLIGVPEDTEDLTCVDLDFAAAGAACVHHLADLGHTDIALVGQPPSVYERRTGFAERTVTGFELAAAERGVRATLRPCSPDTARGVAEELLRERPGLTGLIVHNEPSVGPLLDAFAEYGRTPPELSVAAIGPVPPGGPPLTSVDLPAEEVGARAVGLLMDKIDGPAHPGVTLLEPRLTSRESTASPA
;
A
#
# COMPACT_ATOMS: atom_id res chain seq x y z
N VAL A 1 -49.59 60.19 -6.87
CA VAL A 1 -48.41 59.88 -6.09
C VAL A 1 -47.75 58.66 -6.70
N ARG A 2 -46.60 58.88 -7.39
CA ARG A 2 -45.85 57.87 -8.10
C ARG A 2 -44.94 57.13 -7.12
N ASN A 3 -44.99 55.81 -7.14
CA ASN A 3 -44.05 54.97 -6.40
C ASN A 3 -43.11 54.30 -7.41
N ILE A 4 -41.84 54.64 -7.34
CA ILE A 4 -40.79 54.05 -8.20
C ILE A 4 -40.10 52.99 -7.37
N SER A 5 -40.38 51.74 -7.66
CA SER A 5 -39.70 50.60 -7.11
C SER A 5 -38.35 50.42 -7.84
N SER A 6 -37.26 50.70 -7.16
CA SER A 6 -35.92 50.36 -7.62
C SER A 6 -35.66 48.86 -7.39
N ASN A 7 -35.69 48.09 -8.46
CA ASN A 7 -35.29 46.68 -8.46
C ASN A 7 -33.76 46.63 -8.50
N ARG A 8 -33.11 46.52 -7.34
CA ARG A 8 -31.70 46.12 -7.22
C ARG A 8 -31.62 44.63 -7.31
N PHE A 9 -31.24 44.09 -8.45
CA PHE A 9 -30.72 42.76 -8.56
C PHE A 9 -29.40 42.71 -7.78
N ASP A 10 -29.41 42.06 -6.64
CA ASP A 10 -28.24 41.67 -5.89
C ASP A 10 -27.58 40.51 -6.65
N ASP A 11 -26.55 40.89 -7.46
CA ASP A 11 -25.73 39.94 -8.21
C ASP A 11 -24.74 39.32 -7.24
N GLY A 12 -25.19 38.27 -6.50
CA GLY A 12 -24.38 37.45 -5.60
C GLY A 12 -23.22 36.80 -6.34
N ARG A 13 -22.17 37.58 -6.61
CA ARG A 13 -20.91 37.07 -7.15
C ARG A 13 -20.21 36.31 -6.06
N ASP A 14 -20.27 34.99 -6.18
CA ASP A 14 -19.35 34.07 -5.55
C ASP A 14 -17.92 34.63 -5.79
N GLY A 15 -17.19 34.95 -4.69
CA GLY A 15 -15.93 35.71 -4.74
C GLY A 15 -14.73 34.97 -5.34
N THR A 16 -14.98 33.93 -6.14
CA THR A 16 -13.94 33.09 -6.75
C THR A 16 -13.37 33.78 -8.02
N VAL A 17 -12.12 34.20 -7.96
CA VAL A 17 -11.40 34.77 -9.10
C VAL A 17 -11.34 33.77 -10.25
N ARG A 18 -11.71 34.22 -11.47
CA ARG A 18 -11.74 33.36 -12.66
C ARG A 18 -10.55 33.66 -13.59
N ILE A 19 -10.22 32.72 -14.47
CA ILE A 19 -9.17 32.89 -15.49
C ILE A 19 -9.40 34.14 -16.37
N SER A 20 -10.67 34.51 -16.61
CA SER A 20 -11.06 35.74 -17.32
C SER A 20 -10.65 37.01 -16.58
N ASP A 21 -10.60 36.99 -15.25
CA ASP A 21 -10.22 38.14 -14.46
C ASP A 21 -8.70 38.34 -14.48
N VAL A 22 -7.94 37.23 -14.40
CA VAL A 22 -6.49 37.24 -14.63
C VAL A 22 -6.15 37.73 -16.04
N ALA A 23 -6.84 37.25 -17.05
CA ALA A 23 -6.65 37.67 -18.45
C ALA A 23 -6.88 39.15 -18.61
N ARG A 24 -7.95 39.67 -18.02
CA ARG A 24 -8.28 41.12 -18.03
C ARG A 24 -7.22 41.93 -17.30
N HIS A 25 -6.78 41.52 -16.14
CA HIS A 25 -5.75 42.20 -15.37
C HIS A 25 -4.38 42.18 -16.03
N ALA A 26 -4.00 41.07 -16.68
CA ALA A 26 -2.74 40.93 -17.43
C ALA A 26 -2.78 41.55 -18.84
N GLY A 27 -3.94 41.98 -19.32
CA GLY A 27 -4.09 42.52 -20.69
C GLY A 27 -3.83 41.50 -21.79
N VAL A 28 -4.29 40.24 -21.58
CA VAL A 28 -4.12 39.12 -22.53
C VAL A 28 -5.44 38.35 -22.70
N SER A 29 -5.48 37.40 -23.64
CA SER A 29 -6.63 36.52 -23.76
C SER A 29 -6.63 35.43 -22.67
N PRO A 30 -7.79 34.87 -22.28
CA PRO A 30 -7.85 33.70 -21.40
C PRO A 30 -7.03 32.51 -21.89
N SER A 31 -6.96 32.30 -23.21
CA SER A 31 -6.12 31.27 -23.82
C SER A 31 -4.62 31.50 -23.55
N THR A 32 -4.18 32.78 -23.57
CA THR A 32 -2.79 33.14 -23.27
C THR A 32 -2.45 32.83 -21.81
N VAL A 33 -3.37 33.12 -20.88
CA VAL A 33 -3.21 32.74 -19.46
C VAL A 33 -3.10 31.21 -19.33
N SER A 34 -3.99 30.46 -20.03
CA SER A 34 -3.94 29.00 -20.05
C SER A 34 -2.62 28.45 -20.60
N TYR A 35 -2.07 29.05 -21.66
CA TYR A 35 -0.78 28.65 -22.21
C TYR A 35 0.39 28.98 -21.28
N VAL A 36 0.35 30.08 -20.54
CA VAL A 36 1.36 30.41 -19.53
C VAL A 36 1.34 29.39 -18.38
N LEU A 37 0.14 28.98 -17.93
CA LEU A 37 -0.03 28.00 -16.87
C LEU A 37 0.37 26.57 -17.30
N SER A 38 0.05 26.19 -18.55
CA SER A 38 0.29 24.82 -19.05
C SER A 38 1.68 24.62 -19.69
N GLY A 39 2.40 25.69 -19.98
CA GLY A 39 3.70 25.60 -20.68
C GLY A 39 3.64 25.10 -22.13
N LYS A 40 2.47 24.76 -22.65
CA LYS A 40 2.28 24.09 -23.96
C LYS A 40 2.65 24.91 -25.17
N ARG A 41 2.87 26.21 -25.04
CA ARG A 41 3.21 27.11 -26.14
C ARG A 41 4.29 28.10 -25.72
N SER A 42 5.19 28.42 -26.64
CA SER A 42 6.19 29.46 -26.41
C SER A 42 5.47 30.81 -26.28
N ILE A 43 5.59 31.41 -25.10
CA ILE A 43 5.06 32.74 -24.76
C ILE A 43 6.25 33.62 -24.39
N SER A 44 6.26 34.89 -24.84
CA SER A 44 7.34 35.82 -24.52
C SER A 44 7.51 35.97 -22.99
N GLU A 45 8.74 36.13 -22.53
CA GLU A 45 9.06 36.23 -21.11
C GLU A 45 8.33 37.42 -20.45
N SER A 46 8.18 38.52 -21.17
CA SER A 46 7.45 39.69 -20.69
C SER A 46 5.96 39.42 -20.48
N THR A 47 5.34 38.63 -21.35
CA THR A 47 3.93 38.22 -21.19
C THR A 47 3.77 37.21 -20.06
N ARG A 48 4.71 36.25 -19.95
CA ARG A 48 4.72 35.26 -18.87
C ARG A 48 4.82 35.94 -17.50
N ARG A 49 5.70 36.92 -17.36
CA ARG A 49 5.85 37.66 -16.10
C ARG A 49 4.58 38.43 -15.73
N ARG A 50 3.97 39.20 -16.68
CA ARG A 50 2.71 39.92 -16.40
C ARG A 50 1.58 38.99 -15.96
N VAL A 51 1.47 37.83 -16.58
CA VAL A 51 0.44 36.83 -16.18
C VAL A 51 0.70 36.32 -14.77
N ARG A 52 1.94 35.97 -14.41
CA ARG A 52 2.30 35.51 -13.05
C ARG A 52 2.02 36.60 -12.00
N GLU A 53 2.44 37.84 -12.26
CA GLU A 53 2.15 38.99 -11.37
C GLU A 53 0.63 39.17 -11.18
N SER A 54 -0.15 38.99 -12.24
CA SER A 54 -1.61 39.08 -12.18
C SER A 54 -2.25 37.94 -11.39
N ILE A 55 -1.72 36.71 -11.47
CA ILE A 55 -2.15 35.55 -10.71
C ILE A 55 -1.91 35.79 -9.21
N GLU A 56 -0.72 36.28 -8.85
CA GLU A 56 -0.36 36.60 -7.47
C GLU A 56 -1.23 37.75 -6.91
N ALA A 57 -1.37 38.84 -7.66
CA ALA A 57 -2.13 40.01 -7.25
C ALA A 57 -3.61 39.72 -6.99
N LEU A 58 -4.21 38.79 -7.78
CA LEU A 58 -5.61 38.42 -7.67
C LEU A 58 -5.85 37.20 -6.76
N GLY A 59 -4.79 36.52 -6.30
CA GLY A 59 -4.92 35.27 -5.55
C GLY A 59 -5.57 34.15 -6.38
N TYR A 60 -5.41 34.19 -7.71
CA TYR A 60 -6.03 33.22 -8.60
C TYR A 60 -5.40 31.84 -8.41
N GLN A 61 -6.22 30.88 -8.05
CA GLN A 61 -5.84 29.47 -8.08
C GLN A 61 -6.56 28.78 -9.25
N PRO A 62 -5.82 28.21 -10.21
CA PRO A 62 -6.45 27.46 -11.30
C PRO A 62 -7.27 26.30 -10.75
N HIS A 63 -8.55 26.24 -11.08
CA HIS A 63 -9.39 25.08 -10.72
C HIS A 63 -8.75 23.80 -11.25
N ALA A 64 -8.64 22.77 -10.39
CA ALA A 64 -8.07 21.47 -10.74
C ALA A 64 -8.70 20.90 -12.03
N GLY A 65 -10.03 20.98 -12.17
CA GLY A 65 -10.74 20.55 -13.37
C GLY A 65 -10.41 21.34 -14.65
N ALA A 66 -10.03 22.62 -14.55
CA ALA A 66 -9.60 23.38 -15.73
C ALA A 66 -8.16 23.03 -16.15
N ARG A 67 -7.31 22.64 -15.19
CA ARG A 67 -5.96 22.11 -15.48
C ARG A 67 -6.04 20.73 -16.11
N SER A 68 -6.84 19.83 -15.58
CA SER A 68 -6.98 18.44 -16.09
C SER A 68 -7.53 18.44 -17.54
N LEU A 69 -8.51 19.30 -17.84
CA LEU A 69 -9.01 19.46 -19.21
C LEU A 69 -7.93 19.96 -20.19
N ALA A 70 -7.01 20.82 -19.73
CA ALA A 70 -5.95 21.37 -20.57
C ALA A 70 -4.75 20.44 -20.71
N SER A 71 -4.40 19.69 -19.66
CA SER A 71 -3.25 18.78 -19.63
C SER A 71 -3.59 17.33 -19.98
N ARG A 72 -4.85 16.93 -19.89
CA ARG A 72 -5.34 15.54 -19.86
C ARG A 72 -4.77 14.75 -18.68
N ARG A 73 -4.32 15.43 -17.62
CA ARG A 73 -3.83 14.82 -16.38
C ARG A 73 -4.52 15.45 -15.18
N SER A 74 -4.90 14.61 -14.23
CA SER A 74 -5.49 15.04 -12.96
C SER A 74 -4.43 15.41 -11.92
N ASN A 75 -3.22 14.89 -12.07
CA ASN A 75 -2.16 14.87 -11.05
C ASN A 75 -2.65 14.22 -9.74
N VAL A 76 -3.50 13.21 -9.87
CA VAL A 76 -3.99 12.39 -8.78
C VAL A 76 -3.79 10.93 -9.15
N ILE A 77 -3.30 10.13 -8.23
CA ILE A 77 -3.32 8.66 -8.34
C ILE A 77 -4.27 8.09 -7.30
N ALA A 78 -4.91 6.96 -7.59
CA ALA A 78 -5.70 6.24 -6.61
C ALA A 78 -4.86 5.21 -5.89
N LEU A 79 -5.06 5.08 -4.58
CA LEU A 79 -4.54 3.98 -3.76
C LEU A 79 -5.72 3.20 -3.20
N VAL A 80 -5.86 1.95 -3.62
CA VAL A 80 -6.95 1.05 -3.20
C VAL A 80 -6.43 0.15 -2.08
N ILE A 81 -6.95 0.36 -0.87
CA ILE A 81 -6.64 -0.46 0.32
C ILE A 81 -7.98 -0.87 0.94
N PRO A 82 -8.47 -2.10 0.71
CA PRO A 82 -9.68 -2.57 1.36
C PRO A 82 -9.44 -2.66 2.87
N LEU A 83 -10.09 -1.81 3.66
CA LEU A 83 -10.03 -1.85 5.12
C LEU A 83 -11.11 -2.83 5.62
N ARG A 84 -10.74 -4.11 5.71
CA ARG A 84 -11.56 -5.18 6.29
C ARG A 84 -11.23 -5.34 7.78
N GLU A 85 -12.07 -6.06 8.52
CA GLU A 85 -11.89 -6.29 9.97
C GLU A 85 -10.56 -7.02 10.29
N ASP A 86 -10.08 -7.85 9.36
CA ASP A 86 -8.85 -8.64 9.48
C ASP A 86 -7.59 -7.96 8.93
N VAL A 87 -7.70 -6.72 8.47
CA VAL A 87 -6.56 -5.93 8.01
C VAL A 87 -5.89 -5.24 9.19
N HIS A 88 -4.60 -5.46 9.36
CA HIS A 88 -3.80 -4.71 10.33
C HIS A 88 -3.55 -3.29 9.84
N VAL A 89 -4.46 -2.38 10.22
CA VAL A 89 -4.46 -0.98 9.77
C VAL A 89 -3.10 -0.27 9.95
N PRO A 90 -2.36 -0.44 11.08
CA PRO A 90 -1.05 0.19 11.24
C PRO A 90 -0.05 -0.19 10.14
N VAL A 91 -0.01 -1.45 9.71
CA VAL A 91 0.86 -1.92 8.62
C VAL A 91 0.38 -1.34 7.28
N ALA A 92 -0.92 -1.43 6.99
CA ALA A 92 -1.49 -0.88 5.76
C ALA A 92 -1.21 0.62 5.62
N MET A 93 -1.26 1.37 6.73
CA MET A 93 -0.97 2.80 6.73
C MET A 93 0.52 3.12 6.50
N ARG A 94 1.46 2.26 6.87
CA ARG A 94 2.88 2.46 6.50
C ARG A 94 3.05 2.48 4.99
N PHE A 95 2.43 1.55 4.27
CA PHE A 95 2.42 1.55 2.80
C PHE A 95 1.73 2.80 2.24
N ALA A 96 0.57 3.17 2.79
CA ALA A 96 -0.16 4.35 2.34
C ALA A 96 0.68 5.63 2.49
N VAL A 97 1.33 5.82 3.63
CA VAL A 97 2.21 6.97 3.88
C VAL A 97 3.39 6.98 2.90
N SER A 98 3.98 5.83 2.62
CA SER A 98 5.07 5.71 1.66
C SER A 98 4.63 6.10 0.24
N VAL A 99 3.48 5.58 -0.20
CA VAL A 99 2.89 5.94 -1.51
C VAL A 99 2.60 7.43 -1.60
N VAL A 100 1.97 8.02 -0.56
CA VAL A 100 1.69 9.47 -0.52
C VAL A 100 2.97 10.29 -0.59
N THR A 101 4.00 9.89 0.16
CA THR A 101 5.29 10.59 0.20
C THR A 101 5.98 10.52 -1.17
N ALA A 102 5.99 9.35 -1.79
CA ALA A 102 6.60 9.14 -3.10
C ALA A 102 5.82 9.87 -4.22
N ALA A 103 4.48 9.81 -4.21
CA ALA A 103 3.63 10.50 -5.20
C ALA A 103 3.85 12.02 -5.19
N ARG A 104 4.04 12.59 -4.00
CA ARG A 104 4.32 14.03 -3.85
C ARG A 104 5.63 14.45 -4.51
N ALA A 105 6.65 13.59 -4.54
CA ALA A 105 7.91 13.86 -5.26
C ALA A 105 7.72 13.94 -6.80
N HIS A 106 6.58 13.44 -7.30
CA HIS A 106 6.16 13.49 -8.70
C HIS A 106 4.99 14.46 -8.94
N ASP A 107 4.73 15.39 -8.03
CA ASP A 107 3.64 16.37 -8.10
C ASP A 107 2.24 15.73 -8.24
N HIS A 108 2.04 14.56 -7.60
CA HIS A 108 0.75 13.87 -7.57
C HIS A 108 0.17 13.84 -6.15
N ASP A 109 -1.15 14.07 -6.05
CA ASP A 109 -1.94 13.80 -4.86
C ASP A 109 -2.44 12.34 -4.87
N VAL A 110 -2.85 11.82 -3.70
CA VAL A 110 -3.33 10.44 -3.56
C VAL A 110 -4.79 10.43 -3.11
N LEU A 111 -5.66 9.81 -3.91
CA LEU A 111 -7.03 9.49 -3.55
C LEU A 111 -7.06 8.10 -2.89
N LEU A 112 -7.33 8.05 -1.59
CA LEU A 112 -7.43 6.79 -0.86
C LEU A 112 -8.83 6.19 -1.00
N LEU A 113 -8.92 4.93 -1.47
CA LEU A 113 -10.15 4.16 -1.61
C LEU A 113 -10.12 2.99 -0.62
N THR A 114 -11.00 3.02 0.39
CA THR A 114 -10.94 2.10 1.54
C THR A 114 -12.16 1.20 1.69
N GLN A 115 -13.27 1.54 1.04
CA GLN A 115 -14.48 0.72 1.12
C GLN A 115 -14.47 -0.32 0.01
N GLY A 116 -14.97 -1.53 0.29
CA GLY A 116 -15.20 -2.69 -0.58
C GLY A 116 -15.15 -2.44 -2.10
N GLU A 117 -14.17 -1.68 -2.52
CA GLU A 117 -13.96 -1.20 -3.88
C GLU A 117 -13.41 -2.37 -4.70
N GLY A 118 -14.32 -3.32 -4.94
CA GLY A 118 -14.07 -4.36 -5.91
C GLY A 118 -13.99 -3.78 -7.34
N PRO A 119 -14.28 -4.60 -8.34
CA PRO A 119 -14.24 -4.22 -9.75
C PRO A 119 -15.02 -2.93 -10.08
N ASP A 120 -16.15 -2.68 -9.41
CA ASP A 120 -17.01 -1.53 -9.72
C ASP A 120 -16.41 -0.20 -9.23
N GLY A 121 -15.71 -0.21 -8.10
CA GLY A 121 -14.99 0.97 -7.63
C GLY A 121 -13.89 1.41 -8.60
N LEU A 122 -13.14 0.44 -9.14
CA LEU A 122 -12.13 0.71 -10.16
C LEU A 122 -12.75 1.30 -11.43
N ARG A 123 -13.85 0.74 -11.93
CA ARG A 123 -14.57 1.26 -13.10
C ARG A 123 -15.06 2.69 -12.87
N ARG A 124 -15.59 2.97 -11.68
CA ARG A 124 -16.07 4.31 -11.30
C ARG A 124 -14.95 5.34 -11.31
N VAL A 125 -13.81 5.01 -10.74
CA VAL A 125 -12.65 5.94 -10.65
C VAL A 125 -12.03 6.16 -12.03
N ALA A 126 -11.86 5.10 -12.82
CA ALA A 126 -11.34 5.20 -14.17
C ALA A 126 -12.28 5.97 -15.12
N GLY A 127 -13.59 5.67 -15.06
CA GLY A 127 -14.59 6.34 -15.91
C GLY A 127 -14.78 7.83 -15.61
N GLY A 128 -14.45 8.25 -14.38
CA GLY A 128 -14.55 9.66 -13.97
C GLY A 128 -13.38 10.55 -14.38
N ALA A 129 -12.35 10.00 -15.00
CA ALA A 129 -11.08 10.71 -15.29
C ALA A 129 -10.54 11.48 -14.06
N MET A 130 -10.76 10.91 -12.87
CA MET A 130 -10.41 11.51 -11.58
C MET A 130 -8.95 11.28 -11.22
N VAL A 131 -8.34 10.26 -11.82
CA VAL A 131 -6.96 9.83 -11.50
C VAL A 131 -6.20 9.50 -12.78
N ASP A 132 -4.88 9.64 -12.72
CA ASP A 132 -3.97 9.33 -13.82
C ASP A 132 -3.48 7.88 -13.78
N GLY A 133 -3.65 7.21 -12.63
CA GLY A 133 -3.27 5.83 -12.45
C GLY A 133 -3.76 5.29 -11.10
N VAL A 134 -3.58 3.98 -10.88
CA VAL A 134 -4.03 3.30 -9.67
C VAL A 134 -2.96 2.36 -9.11
N ILE A 135 -2.81 2.38 -7.79
CA ILE A 135 -2.06 1.38 -7.04
C ILE A 135 -3.08 0.55 -6.23
N VAL A 136 -2.98 -0.77 -6.34
CA VAL A 136 -3.90 -1.70 -5.68
C VAL A 136 -3.15 -2.52 -4.66
N MET A 137 -3.65 -2.57 -3.42
CA MET A 137 -3.09 -3.37 -2.32
C MET A 137 -4.04 -4.51 -1.92
N ASP A 138 -3.56 -5.35 -1.00
CA ASP A 138 -4.28 -6.52 -0.47
C ASP A 138 -4.77 -7.43 -1.61
N VAL A 139 -3.79 -7.88 -2.41
CA VAL A 139 -4.02 -8.66 -3.64
C VAL A 139 -4.26 -10.12 -3.28
N GLU A 140 -5.37 -10.65 -3.78
CA GLU A 140 -5.74 -12.06 -3.67
C GLU A 140 -5.14 -12.86 -4.84
N ALA A 141 -4.97 -14.18 -4.68
CA ALA A 141 -4.43 -15.05 -5.73
C ALA A 141 -5.33 -15.03 -6.98
N ASP A 142 -6.65 -15.14 -6.79
CA ASP A 142 -7.67 -14.96 -7.83
C ASP A 142 -8.40 -13.64 -7.59
N ASP A 143 -7.71 -12.53 -7.86
CA ASP A 143 -8.22 -11.20 -7.55
C ASP A 143 -9.22 -10.73 -8.61
N ALA A 144 -10.48 -10.57 -8.22
CA ALA A 144 -11.56 -10.11 -9.10
C ALA A 144 -11.31 -8.72 -9.73
N ARG A 145 -10.37 -7.94 -9.20
CA ARG A 145 -9.97 -6.63 -9.74
C ARG A 145 -9.05 -6.77 -10.96
N VAL A 146 -8.29 -7.86 -11.08
CA VAL A 146 -7.30 -8.08 -12.16
C VAL A 146 -7.92 -8.02 -13.55
N PRO A 147 -9.03 -8.71 -13.87
CA PRO A 147 -9.66 -8.60 -15.20
C PRO A 147 -10.07 -7.17 -15.53
N VAL A 148 -10.48 -6.39 -14.53
CA VAL A 148 -10.87 -4.98 -14.72
C VAL A 148 -9.63 -4.11 -14.98
N LEU A 149 -8.55 -4.30 -14.22
CA LEU A 149 -7.29 -3.56 -14.43
C LEU A 149 -6.72 -3.79 -15.83
N ARG A 150 -6.82 -5.03 -16.35
CA ARG A 150 -6.41 -5.35 -17.73
C ARG A 150 -7.29 -4.71 -18.80
N ALA A 151 -8.60 -4.59 -18.52
CA ALA A 151 -9.56 -4.03 -19.46
C ALA A 151 -9.60 -2.49 -19.47
N LEU A 152 -9.10 -1.85 -18.43
CA LEU A 152 -9.06 -0.40 -18.31
C LEU A 152 -7.81 0.18 -18.98
N ASP A 153 -8.01 1.24 -19.79
CA ASP A 153 -6.90 2.07 -20.30
C ASP A 153 -6.43 3.04 -19.19
N LEU A 154 -6.04 2.45 -18.05
CA LEU A 154 -5.57 3.18 -16.87
C LEU A 154 -4.28 2.54 -16.36
N PRO A 155 -3.16 3.28 -16.30
CA PRO A 155 -1.94 2.80 -15.67
C PRO A 155 -2.20 2.23 -14.29
N SER A 156 -1.74 0.99 -14.06
CA SER A 156 -1.96 0.30 -12.80
C SER A 156 -0.71 -0.44 -12.32
N VAL A 157 -0.51 -0.48 -10.99
CA VAL A 157 0.52 -1.24 -10.29
C VAL A 157 -0.12 -1.93 -9.10
N LEU A 158 0.27 -3.18 -8.85
CA LEU A 158 -0.16 -3.95 -7.70
C LEU A 158 0.95 -3.99 -6.65
N ILE A 159 0.65 -3.64 -5.41
CA ILE A 159 1.45 -4.02 -4.23
C ILE A 159 0.87 -5.34 -3.75
N GLY A 160 1.51 -6.41 -4.16
CA GLY A 160 1.04 -7.78 -4.06
C GLY A 160 1.14 -8.49 -5.40
N VAL A 161 1.10 -9.81 -5.39
CA VAL A 161 1.26 -10.64 -6.60
C VAL A 161 0.10 -11.64 -6.65
N PRO A 162 -0.79 -11.55 -7.66
CA PRO A 162 -1.81 -12.57 -7.91
C PRO A 162 -1.19 -13.83 -8.51
N GLU A 163 -1.98 -14.89 -8.65
CA GLU A 163 -1.54 -16.15 -9.28
C GLU A 163 -1.23 -15.97 -10.77
N ASP A 164 -2.10 -15.26 -11.49
CA ASP A 164 -1.87 -14.87 -12.89
C ASP A 164 -1.33 -13.43 -12.97
N THR A 165 -0.05 -13.32 -13.35
CA THR A 165 0.67 -12.03 -13.46
C THR A 165 0.82 -11.53 -14.90
N GLU A 166 0.21 -12.20 -15.89
CA GLU A 166 0.32 -11.80 -17.29
C GLU A 166 -0.14 -10.35 -17.48
N ASP A 167 0.66 -9.54 -18.18
CA ASP A 167 0.44 -8.11 -18.43
C ASP A 167 0.30 -7.20 -17.20
N LEU A 168 0.58 -7.70 -16.00
CA LEU A 168 0.54 -6.92 -14.76
C LEU A 168 1.92 -6.38 -14.37
N THR A 169 1.91 -5.25 -13.70
CA THR A 169 3.08 -4.68 -13.02
C THR A 169 2.87 -4.83 -11.51
N CYS A 170 3.69 -5.68 -10.89
CA CYS A 170 3.58 -6.02 -9.49
C CYS A 170 4.88 -5.68 -8.75
N VAL A 171 4.76 -5.25 -7.51
CA VAL A 171 5.87 -5.09 -6.57
C VAL A 171 5.45 -5.60 -5.21
N ASP A 172 6.33 -6.36 -4.54
CA ASP A 172 6.07 -6.86 -3.19
C ASP A 172 7.37 -7.28 -2.50
N LEU A 173 7.28 -7.58 -1.20
CA LEU A 173 8.30 -8.38 -0.53
C LEU A 173 8.26 -9.80 -1.09
N ASP A 174 9.41 -10.45 -1.24
CA ASP A 174 9.43 -11.90 -1.46
C ASP A 174 9.04 -12.63 -0.18
N PHE A 175 7.74 -12.80 0.00
CA PHE A 175 7.17 -13.47 1.17
C PHE A 175 7.50 -14.96 1.24
N ALA A 176 7.73 -15.61 0.09
CA ALA A 176 8.19 -16.99 0.08
C ALA A 176 9.62 -17.08 0.64
N ALA A 177 10.50 -16.23 0.14
CA ALA A 177 11.85 -16.14 0.68
C ALA A 177 11.87 -15.70 2.16
N ALA A 178 10.92 -14.86 2.60
CA ALA A 178 10.79 -14.44 4.01
C ALA A 178 10.43 -15.62 4.92
N GLY A 179 9.44 -16.44 4.52
CA GLY A 179 9.09 -17.67 5.23
C GLY A 179 10.25 -18.66 5.30
N ALA A 180 10.92 -18.87 4.17
CA ALA A 180 12.08 -19.73 4.08
C ALA A 180 13.26 -19.24 4.96
N ALA A 181 13.55 -17.95 4.97
CA ALA A 181 14.63 -17.37 5.76
C ALA A 181 14.45 -17.61 7.27
N CYS A 182 13.21 -17.51 7.77
CA CYS A 182 12.91 -17.81 9.16
C CYS A 182 13.13 -19.30 9.49
N VAL A 183 12.73 -20.21 8.59
CA VAL A 183 12.96 -21.65 8.77
C VAL A 183 14.45 -21.97 8.74
N HIS A 184 15.19 -21.47 7.77
CA HIS A 184 16.62 -21.68 7.67
C HIS A 184 17.35 -21.19 8.91
N HIS A 185 17.02 -19.98 9.39
CA HIS A 185 17.60 -19.42 10.61
C HIS A 185 17.37 -20.32 11.84
N LEU A 186 16.14 -20.78 12.05
CA LEU A 186 15.82 -21.66 13.18
C LEU A 186 16.47 -23.05 13.03
N ALA A 187 16.46 -23.62 11.82
CA ALA A 187 17.11 -24.89 11.53
C ALA A 187 18.63 -24.84 11.71
N ASP A 188 19.30 -23.73 11.35
CA ASP A 188 20.72 -23.50 11.59
C ASP A 188 21.08 -23.44 13.08
N LEU A 189 20.14 -23.00 13.92
CA LEU A 189 20.24 -23.05 15.37
C LEU A 189 19.99 -24.46 15.96
N GLY A 190 19.51 -25.40 15.16
CA GLY A 190 19.25 -26.78 15.58
C GLY A 190 17.78 -27.11 15.88
N HIS A 191 16.84 -26.22 15.58
CA HIS A 191 15.42 -26.50 15.75
C HIS A 191 14.94 -27.52 14.71
N THR A 192 14.25 -28.57 15.18
CA THR A 192 13.70 -29.66 14.34
C THR A 192 12.18 -29.70 14.35
N ASP A 193 11.53 -28.88 15.16
CA ASP A 193 10.08 -28.77 15.28
C ASP A 193 9.71 -27.28 15.34
N ILE A 194 9.09 -26.78 14.26
CA ILE A 194 8.82 -25.35 14.07
C ILE A 194 7.33 -25.18 13.70
N ALA A 195 6.67 -24.20 14.34
CA ALA A 195 5.33 -23.78 13.98
C ALA A 195 5.34 -22.41 13.32
N LEU A 196 4.54 -22.24 12.26
CA LEU A 196 4.15 -20.94 11.70
C LEU A 196 2.78 -20.58 12.24
N VAL A 197 2.71 -19.54 13.08
CA VAL A 197 1.45 -18.90 13.43
C VAL A 197 1.20 -17.79 12.42
N GLY A 198 0.23 -18.05 11.55
CA GLY A 198 -0.04 -17.23 10.39
C GLY A 198 -1.15 -16.21 10.61
N GLN A 199 -1.64 -15.67 9.50
CA GLN A 199 -2.73 -14.71 9.44
C GLN A 199 -4.06 -15.31 9.94
N PRO A 200 -5.10 -14.51 10.21
CA PRO A 200 -6.45 -14.98 10.49
C PRO A 200 -6.98 -15.91 9.40
N PRO A 201 -7.88 -16.87 9.73
CA PRO A 201 -8.46 -17.80 8.75
C PRO A 201 -9.06 -17.13 7.53
N SER A 202 -9.73 -15.99 7.69
CA SER A 202 -10.35 -15.21 6.61
C SER A 202 -9.37 -14.75 5.54
N VAL A 203 -8.11 -14.52 5.90
CA VAL A 203 -7.03 -14.13 4.95
C VAL A 203 -6.68 -15.29 4.03
N TYR A 204 -6.66 -16.51 4.56
CA TYR A 204 -6.42 -17.74 3.78
C TYR A 204 -7.65 -18.14 2.96
N GLU A 205 -8.88 -17.95 3.49
CA GLU A 205 -10.13 -18.19 2.78
C GLU A 205 -10.23 -17.33 1.51
N ARG A 206 -9.73 -16.08 1.58
CA ARG A 206 -9.63 -15.18 0.42
C ARG A 206 -8.41 -15.47 -0.47
N ARG A 207 -7.54 -16.40 -0.07
CA ARG A 207 -6.32 -16.69 -0.79
C ARG A 207 -5.44 -15.43 -1.00
N THR A 208 -5.23 -14.66 0.07
CA THR A 208 -4.41 -13.45 -0.02
C THR A 208 -2.97 -13.81 -0.35
N GLY A 209 -2.43 -13.25 -1.43
CA GLY A 209 -1.18 -13.69 -2.06
C GLY A 209 0.04 -13.67 -1.15
N PHE A 210 0.22 -12.66 -0.31
CA PHE A 210 1.35 -12.58 0.62
C PHE A 210 1.32 -13.71 1.66
N ALA A 211 0.14 -14.06 2.17
CA ALA A 211 -0.03 -15.10 3.17
C ALA A 211 0.23 -16.50 2.58
N GLU A 212 -0.34 -16.80 1.40
CA GLU A 212 -0.10 -18.07 0.71
C GLU A 212 1.38 -18.25 0.35
N ARG A 213 2.05 -17.20 -0.14
CA ARG A 213 3.47 -17.27 -0.48
C ARG A 213 4.35 -17.48 0.75
N THR A 214 4.03 -16.87 1.91
CA THR A 214 4.75 -17.13 3.15
C THR A 214 4.65 -18.61 3.57
N VAL A 215 3.44 -19.17 3.50
CA VAL A 215 3.23 -20.60 3.81
C VAL A 215 4.01 -21.50 2.86
N THR A 216 3.95 -21.22 1.56
CA THR A 216 4.70 -21.99 0.54
C THR A 216 6.20 -21.98 0.83
N GLY A 217 6.79 -20.82 1.12
CA GLY A 217 8.21 -20.72 1.43
C GLY A 217 8.58 -21.42 2.74
N PHE A 218 7.73 -21.29 3.76
CA PHE A 218 7.87 -22.00 5.03
C PHE A 218 7.87 -23.52 4.86
N GLU A 219 6.90 -24.07 4.13
CA GLU A 219 6.75 -25.52 3.95
C GLU A 219 7.89 -26.11 3.10
N LEU A 220 8.28 -25.43 2.01
CA LEU A 220 9.37 -25.87 1.15
C LEU A 220 10.70 -25.89 1.89
N ALA A 221 11.02 -24.82 2.64
CA ALA A 221 12.24 -24.76 3.42
C ALA A 221 12.25 -25.78 4.57
N ALA A 222 11.12 -26.03 5.22
CA ALA A 222 10.99 -27.04 6.25
C ALA A 222 11.23 -28.46 5.69
N ALA A 223 10.68 -28.77 4.53
CA ALA A 223 10.92 -30.03 3.83
C ALA A 223 12.39 -30.20 3.44
N GLU A 224 13.02 -29.15 2.88
CA GLU A 224 14.44 -29.14 2.52
C GLU A 224 15.35 -29.42 3.73
N ARG A 225 15.03 -28.80 4.87
CA ARG A 225 15.83 -28.94 6.09
C ARG A 225 15.45 -30.15 6.96
N GLY A 226 14.45 -30.94 6.56
CA GLY A 226 13.96 -32.09 7.34
C GLY A 226 13.34 -31.69 8.68
N VAL A 227 12.80 -30.47 8.79
CA VAL A 227 12.15 -29.92 9.97
C VAL A 227 10.67 -30.30 9.98
N ARG A 228 10.14 -30.69 11.12
CA ARG A 228 8.70 -30.84 11.31
C ARG A 228 8.05 -29.45 11.34
N ALA A 229 7.16 -29.20 10.38
CA ALA A 229 6.47 -27.94 10.22
C ALA A 229 4.98 -28.06 10.52
N THR A 230 4.39 -27.02 11.08
CA THR A 230 2.94 -26.91 11.20
C THR A 230 2.49 -25.46 11.04
N LEU A 231 1.38 -25.24 10.33
CA LEU A 231 0.70 -23.96 10.22
C LEU A 231 -0.48 -23.90 11.19
N ARG A 232 -0.62 -22.75 11.87
CA ARG A 232 -1.83 -22.41 12.65
C ARG A 232 -2.29 -21.00 12.28
N PRO A 233 -3.41 -20.86 11.59
CA PRO A 233 -4.06 -19.55 11.47
C PRO A 233 -4.43 -19.00 12.86
N CYS A 234 -4.27 -17.69 13.06
CA CYS A 234 -4.47 -17.09 14.36
C CYS A 234 -5.02 -15.68 14.22
N SER A 235 -5.96 -15.32 15.08
CA SER A 235 -6.34 -13.93 15.37
C SER A 235 -5.89 -13.60 16.80
N PRO A 236 -5.76 -12.31 17.17
CA PRO A 236 -5.31 -11.94 18.52
C PRO A 236 -6.15 -12.54 19.65
N ASP A 237 -7.47 -12.65 19.44
CA ASP A 237 -8.43 -13.25 20.38
C ASP A 237 -8.34 -14.76 20.49
N THR A 238 -7.79 -15.46 19.49
CA THR A 238 -7.59 -16.92 19.50
C THR A 238 -6.18 -17.34 19.92
N ALA A 239 -5.26 -16.39 20.15
CA ALA A 239 -3.85 -16.65 20.42
C ALA A 239 -3.60 -17.62 21.58
N ARG A 240 -4.35 -17.49 22.68
CA ARG A 240 -4.25 -18.41 23.83
C ARG A 240 -4.60 -19.84 23.42
N GLY A 241 -5.73 -20.04 22.74
CA GLY A 241 -6.14 -21.38 22.28
C GLY A 241 -5.14 -22.00 21.33
N VAL A 242 -4.58 -21.21 20.41
CA VAL A 242 -3.54 -21.66 19.49
C VAL A 242 -2.28 -22.08 20.22
N ALA A 243 -1.83 -21.34 21.24
CA ALA A 243 -0.68 -21.72 22.06
C ALA A 243 -0.93 -23.03 22.82
N GLU A 244 -2.10 -23.19 23.44
CA GLU A 244 -2.50 -24.40 24.15
C GLU A 244 -2.55 -25.62 23.22
N GLU A 245 -3.13 -25.48 22.05
CA GLU A 245 -3.17 -26.55 21.05
C GLU A 245 -1.77 -26.95 20.58
N LEU A 246 -0.92 -25.98 20.26
CA LEU A 246 0.46 -26.24 19.85
C LEU A 246 1.25 -26.98 20.91
N LEU A 247 1.16 -26.57 22.16
CA LEU A 247 1.87 -27.23 23.27
C LEU A 247 1.35 -28.66 23.52
N ARG A 248 0.05 -28.90 23.39
CA ARG A 248 -0.56 -30.20 23.53
C ARG A 248 -0.19 -31.18 22.41
N GLU A 249 -0.26 -30.68 21.14
CA GLU A 249 -0.05 -31.51 19.95
C GLU A 249 1.42 -31.68 19.59
N ARG A 250 2.24 -30.72 19.98
CA ARG A 250 3.66 -30.60 19.63
C ARG A 250 4.51 -30.33 20.90
N PRO A 251 4.57 -31.25 21.85
CA PRO A 251 5.33 -31.04 23.12
C PRO A 251 6.83 -30.79 22.88
N GLY A 252 7.37 -31.22 21.74
CA GLY A 252 8.74 -30.97 21.30
C GLY A 252 8.93 -29.66 20.49
N LEU A 253 7.92 -28.82 20.37
CA LEU A 253 8.01 -27.52 19.67
C LEU A 253 9.03 -26.62 20.37
N THR A 254 10.03 -26.16 19.61
CA THR A 254 11.06 -25.23 20.11
C THR A 254 11.24 -23.98 19.25
N GLY A 255 10.69 -23.97 18.03
CA GLY A 255 10.74 -22.82 17.12
C GLY A 255 9.34 -22.33 16.77
N LEU A 256 9.13 -21.01 16.85
CA LEU A 256 7.90 -20.34 16.49
C LEU A 256 8.20 -19.24 15.48
N ILE A 257 7.48 -19.22 14.36
CA ILE A 257 7.47 -18.12 13.42
C ILE A 257 6.10 -17.46 13.49
N VAL A 258 6.03 -16.15 13.67
CA VAL A 258 4.77 -15.41 13.73
C VAL A 258 4.68 -14.46 12.54
N HIS A 259 3.67 -14.70 11.69
CA HIS A 259 3.35 -13.80 10.56
C HIS A 259 1.95 -13.20 10.77
N ASN A 260 1.79 -12.54 11.91
CA ASN A 260 0.56 -11.82 12.29
C ASN A 260 0.90 -10.88 13.43
N GLU A 261 1.25 -9.64 13.13
CA GLU A 261 1.77 -8.67 14.09
C GLU A 261 0.85 -8.46 15.30
N PRO A 262 -0.49 -8.32 15.15
CA PRO A 262 -1.39 -8.15 16.28
C PRO A 262 -1.40 -9.35 17.25
N SER A 263 -1.05 -10.55 16.77
CA SER A 263 -1.04 -11.76 17.58
C SER A 263 0.27 -12.00 18.33
N VAL A 264 1.34 -11.25 18.02
CA VAL A 264 2.67 -11.46 18.63
C VAL A 264 2.61 -11.32 20.15
N GLY A 265 2.10 -10.22 20.68
CA GLY A 265 1.99 -10.01 22.12
C GLY A 265 1.14 -11.07 22.81
N PRO A 266 -0.13 -11.26 22.41
CA PRO A 266 -1.01 -12.29 22.96
C PRO A 266 -0.43 -13.73 22.93
N LEU A 267 0.31 -14.07 21.86
CA LEU A 267 0.98 -15.38 21.77
C LEU A 267 2.13 -15.51 22.77
N LEU A 268 2.99 -14.49 22.87
CA LEU A 268 4.10 -14.50 23.83
C LEU A 268 3.60 -14.62 25.26
N ASP A 269 2.55 -13.87 25.62
CA ASP A 269 1.91 -13.91 26.93
C ASP A 269 1.34 -15.32 27.20
N ALA A 270 0.63 -15.89 26.22
CA ALA A 270 0.07 -17.23 26.36
C ALA A 270 1.15 -18.31 26.55
N PHE A 271 2.23 -18.29 25.76
CA PHE A 271 3.33 -19.22 25.93
C PHE A 271 4.07 -19.04 27.26
N ALA A 272 4.22 -17.80 27.74
CA ALA A 272 4.86 -17.49 29.02
C ALA A 272 4.11 -18.10 30.22
N GLU A 273 2.77 -18.17 30.17
CA GLU A 273 1.98 -18.85 31.23
C GLU A 273 2.34 -20.33 31.38
N TYR A 274 2.86 -20.95 30.32
CA TYR A 274 3.34 -22.34 30.33
C TYR A 274 4.86 -22.46 30.53
N GLY A 275 5.52 -21.35 30.92
CA GLY A 275 6.96 -21.29 31.12
C GLY A 275 7.77 -21.44 29.83
N ARG A 276 7.18 -21.10 28.69
CA ARG A 276 7.81 -21.16 27.37
C ARG A 276 8.05 -19.73 26.87
N THR A 277 9.21 -19.20 27.22
CA THR A 277 9.61 -17.85 26.85
C THR A 277 10.86 -17.88 25.97
N PRO A 278 11.12 -16.85 25.14
CA PRO A 278 12.42 -16.75 24.48
C PRO A 278 13.57 -16.70 25.52
N PRO A 279 14.69 -17.40 25.29
CA PRO A 279 14.99 -18.20 24.10
C PRO A 279 14.61 -19.69 24.18
N GLU A 280 14.01 -20.19 25.27
CA GLU A 280 13.59 -21.60 25.42
C GLU A 280 12.56 -22.02 24.36
N LEU A 281 11.68 -21.12 23.98
CA LEU A 281 10.91 -21.15 22.75
C LEU A 281 11.46 -20.05 21.85
N SER A 282 12.27 -20.43 20.86
CA SER A 282 12.78 -19.44 19.89
C SER A 282 11.66 -18.85 19.05
N VAL A 283 11.60 -17.52 18.98
CA VAL A 283 10.54 -16.79 18.26
C VAL A 283 11.13 -15.88 17.20
N ALA A 284 10.71 -16.08 15.96
CA ALA A 284 10.97 -15.18 14.83
C ALA A 284 9.65 -14.56 14.33
N ALA A 285 9.69 -13.35 13.82
CA ALA A 285 8.53 -12.66 13.27
C ALA A 285 8.75 -12.31 11.80
N ILE A 286 7.66 -12.31 11.02
CA ILE A 286 7.63 -11.71 9.68
C ILE A 286 6.71 -10.49 9.78
N GLY A 287 7.30 -9.31 9.70
CA GLY A 287 6.60 -8.05 9.88
C GLY A 287 7.15 -7.21 11.05
N PRO A 288 6.57 -6.03 11.29
CA PRO A 288 7.01 -5.17 12.37
C PRO A 288 6.74 -5.82 13.74
N VAL A 289 7.71 -5.70 14.62
CA VAL A 289 7.57 -6.14 16.01
C VAL A 289 6.84 -5.05 16.81
N PRO A 290 5.84 -5.40 17.63
CA PRO A 290 5.13 -4.42 18.45
C PRO A 290 6.08 -3.61 19.34
N PRO A 291 5.91 -2.28 19.46
CA PRO A 291 6.74 -1.46 20.33
C PRO A 291 6.54 -1.84 21.80
N GLY A 292 7.63 -1.88 22.57
CA GLY A 292 7.61 -2.21 24.01
C GLY A 292 7.66 -3.70 24.35
N GLY A 293 7.63 -4.58 23.34
CA GLY A 293 7.87 -6.01 23.52
C GLY A 293 9.36 -6.37 23.52
N PRO A 294 9.70 -7.66 23.76
CA PRO A 294 11.09 -8.12 23.67
C PRO A 294 11.61 -7.97 22.23
N PRO A 295 12.91 -7.73 22.05
CA PRO A 295 13.50 -7.61 20.72
C PRO A 295 13.48 -8.97 20.02
N LEU A 296 12.55 -9.15 19.08
CA LEU A 296 12.41 -10.40 18.33
C LEU A 296 13.31 -10.41 17.09
N THR A 297 13.89 -11.57 16.79
CA THR A 297 14.40 -11.90 15.47
C THR A 297 13.30 -11.68 14.45
N SER A 298 13.54 -10.92 13.39
CA SER A 298 12.45 -10.58 12.47
C SER A 298 12.94 -10.36 11.05
N VAL A 299 12.03 -10.63 10.11
CA VAL A 299 12.09 -10.12 8.72
C VAL A 299 11.25 -8.87 8.66
N ASP A 300 11.87 -7.73 8.33
CA ASP A 300 11.15 -6.46 8.23
C ASP A 300 10.30 -6.37 6.96
N LEU A 301 9.16 -5.68 7.05
CA LEU A 301 8.36 -5.27 5.90
C LEU A 301 8.90 -3.93 5.38
N PRO A 302 9.52 -3.90 4.17
CA PRO A 302 10.10 -2.68 3.60
C PRO A 302 9.03 -1.79 2.96
N ALA A 303 8.02 -1.37 3.73
CA ALA A 303 6.86 -0.63 3.23
C ALA A 303 7.26 0.66 2.51
N GLU A 304 8.30 1.33 3.00
CA GLU A 304 8.83 2.56 2.43
C GLU A 304 9.43 2.30 1.02
N GLU A 305 10.18 1.23 0.86
CA GLU A 305 10.81 0.85 -0.41
C GLU A 305 9.78 0.32 -1.41
N VAL A 306 8.84 -0.53 -0.95
CA VAL A 306 7.73 -1.06 -1.78
C VAL A 306 6.85 0.08 -2.29
N GLY A 307 6.43 1.00 -1.42
CA GLY A 307 5.58 2.11 -1.80
C GLY A 307 6.27 3.07 -2.78
N ALA A 308 7.53 3.41 -2.54
CA ALA A 308 8.31 4.25 -3.45
C ALA A 308 8.50 3.55 -4.82
N ARG A 309 8.77 2.25 -4.83
CA ARG A 309 8.92 1.47 -6.06
C ARG A 309 7.61 1.38 -6.83
N ALA A 310 6.48 1.16 -6.13
CA ALA A 310 5.16 1.12 -6.75
C ALA A 310 4.82 2.45 -7.46
N VAL A 311 5.08 3.58 -6.81
CA VAL A 311 4.88 4.90 -7.42
C VAL A 311 5.81 5.10 -8.61
N GLY A 312 7.10 4.78 -8.50
CA GLY A 312 8.04 4.89 -9.62
C GLY A 312 7.56 4.11 -10.84
N LEU A 313 7.19 2.85 -10.66
CA LEU A 313 6.64 2.00 -11.72
C LEU A 313 5.34 2.55 -12.32
N LEU A 314 4.48 3.16 -11.48
CA LEU A 314 3.25 3.80 -11.96
C LEU A 314 3.55 5.06 -12.78
N MET A 315 4.50 5.90 -12.35
CA MET A 315 4.92 7.08 -13.11
C MET A 315 5.50 6.71 -14.46
N ASP A 316 6.35 5.68 -14.53
CA ASP A 316 6.87 5.16 -15.79
C ASP A 316 5.74 4.77 -16.77
N LYS A 317 4.67 4.16 -16.27
CA LYS A 317 3.47 3.81 -17.07
C LYS A 317 2.64 5.02 -17.47
N ILE A 318 2.58 6.06 -16.65
CA ILE A 318 1.86 7.31 -16.96
C ILE A 318 2.62 8.12 -18.01
N ASP A 319 3.95 8.10 -17.96
CA ASP A 319 4.80 8.89 -18.85
C ASP A 319 5.08 8.24 -20.20
N GLY A 320 4.89 6.91 -20.31
CA GLY A 320 5.14 6.20 -21.55
C GLY A 320 4.90 4.68 -21.46
N PRO A 321 5.27 3.94 -22.50
CA PRO A 321 5.14 2.50 -22.48
C PRO A 321 6.14 1.91 -21.47
N ALA A 322 5.62 1.26 -20.45
CA ALA A 322 6.40 0.50 -19.48
C ALA A 322 6.09 -1.00 -19.64
N HIS A 323 7.11 -1.83 -19.45
CA HIS A 323 6.94 -3.28 -19.54
C HIS A 323 6.30 -3.83 -18.26
N PRO A 324 5.32 -4.75 -18.40
CA PRO A 324 4.81 -5.48 -17.25
C PRO A 324 5.90 -6.35 -16.62
N GLY A 325 5.74 -6.69 -15.37
CA GLY A 325 6.69 -7.55 -14.67
C GLY A 325 6.47 -7.57 -13.17
N VAL A 326 7.06 -8.56 -12.52
CA VAL A 326 7.00 -8.74 -11.07
C VAL A 326 8.36 -8.35 -10.47
N THR A 327 8.34 -7.42 -9.54
CA THR A 327 9.51 -7.00 -8.75
C THR A 327 9.32 -7.48 -7.32
N LEU A 328 10.15 -8.43 -6.88
CA LEU A 328 10.17 -8.89 -5.50
C LEU A 328 11.37 -8.31 -4.77
N LEU A 329 11.15 -7.72 -3.61
CA LEU A 329 12.20 -7.22 -2.73
C LEU A 329 12.71 -8.37 -1.86
N GLU A 330 14.02 -8.50 -1.78
CA GLU A 330 14.66 -9.54 -0.98
C GLU A 330 14.42 -9.31 0.53
N PRO A 331 13.99 -10.33 1.28
CA PRO A 331 13.77 -10.21 2.72
C PRO A 331 15.10 -10.07 3.46
N ARG A 332 15.09 -9.23 4.50
CA ARG A 332 16.24 -9.05 5.41
C ARG A 332 15.86 -9.53 6.80
N LEU A 333 16.41 -10.69 7.19
CA LEU A 333 16.25 -11.20 8.55
C LEU A 333 17.28 -10.54 9.46
N THR A 334 16.81 -9.96 10.55
CA THR A 334 17.64 -9.40 11.62
C THR A 334 17.56 -10.32 12.82
N SER A 335 18.65 -11.01 13.14
CA SER A 335 18.76 -11.89 14.31
C SER A 335 18.86 -11.09 15.60
N ARG A 336 18.13 -11.53 16.64
CA ARG A 336 18.12 -10.95 17.99
C ARG A 336 18.04 -12.05 19.05
N GLU A 337 17.95 -11.65 20.32
CA GLU A 337 18.02 -12.55 21.49
C GLU A 337 16.79 -13.50 21.63
N SER A 338 15.74 -13.31 20.85
CA SER A 338 14.55 -14.18 20.90
C SER A 338 14.75 -15.55 20.25
N THR A 339 15.90 -15.79 19.63
CA THR A 339 16.24 -17.09 19.03
C THR A 339 17.60 -17.56 19.52
N ALA A 340 17.68 -18.81 19.95
CA ALA A 340 18.89 -19.49 20.41
C ALA A 340 18.81 -20.97 20.07
N SER A 341 19.92 -21.69 20.21
CA SER A 341 19.89 -23.15 20.07
C SER A 341 18.95 -23.78 21.11
N PRO A 342 18.15 -24.78 20.72
CA PRO A 342 17.30 -25.49 21.67
C PRO A 342 18.14 -26.19 22.75
N ALA A 343 17.60 -26.23 23.97
CA ALA A 343 18.28 -26.85 25.13
C ALA A 343 18.42 -28.36 25.01
#